data_f99171476e7154e87ee00b2f11a6eafc
#
_entry.id   f99171476e7154e87ee00b2f11a6eafc
#
_cell.length_a   1.000
_cell.length_b   1.000
_cell.length_c   1.000
_cell.angle_alpha   90.00
_cell.angle_beta   90.00
_cell.angle_gamma   90.00
#
_symmetry.space_group_name_H-M   'P 1'
#
loop_
_entity.id
_entity.type
_entity.pdbx_description
1 polymer ?
#
loop_
_entity_poly.entity_id
_entity_poly.type
_entity_poly.pdbx_seq_one_letter_code
_entity_poly.pdbx_strand_id
1 'polypeptide(L)'
;MSTATATNSKAASKAAPPALAASSKFKTFATTFSIAGPVVYCVTQYFNWPLFTYHPATGRLVWGYEAARPGEGPNMLWYGWIVTTLLIAAALGLTAMMLPERISKKIPLALVWIFPILAIPYVIYSLMPWWTHP
;
A
#
# COMPACT_ATOMS: atom_id res chain seq x y z
N MET A 1 -10.88 46.03 -53.44
CA MET A 1 -10.65 46.30 -52.04
C MET A 1 -11.52 45.33 -51.24
N SER A 2 -10.94 44.26 -50.78
CA SER A 2 -11.67 43.25 -50.05
C SER A 2 -10.95 43.03 -48.74
N THR A 3 -11.52 43.49 -47.65
CA THR A 3 -11.02 43.36 -46.30
C THR A 3 -11.48 42.00 -45.73
N ALA A 4 -10.54 41.08 -45.61
CA ALA A 4 -10.74 39.80 -44.98
C ALA A 4 -10.73 39.98 -43.43
N THR A 5 -11.89 39.82 -42.83
CA THR A 5 -12.07 39.80 -41.38
C THR A 5 -11.56 38.45 -40.84
N ALA A 6 -10.38 38.48 -40.23
CA ALA A 6 -9.86 37.31 -39.52
C ALA A 6 -10.66 37.08 -38.22
N THR A 7 -11.56 36.14 -38.25
CA THR A 7 -12.28 35.62 -37.05
C THR A 7 -11.27 34.84 -36.21
N ASN A 8 -10.83 35.50 -35.16
CA ASN A 8 -9.95 34.88 -34.12
C ASN A 8 -10.79 33.97 -33.25
N SER A 9 -10.96 32.70 -33.68
CA SER A 9 -11.57 31.63 -32.92
C SER A 9 -10.57 31.18 -31.86
N LYS A 10 -10.52 31.91 -30.75
CA LYS A 10 -9.86 31.49 -29.54
C LYS A 10 -10.72 30.38 -28.90
N ALA A 11 -10.58 29.18 -29.47
CA ALA A 11 -11.15 27.98 -28.85
C ALA A 11 -10.54 27.86 -27.43
N ALA A 12 -11.35 28.19 -26.44
CA ALA A 12 -11.05 27.95 -25.03
C ALA A 12 -10.79 26.44 -24.88
N SER A 13 -9.51 26.06 -24.89
CA SER A 13 -9.09 24.72 -24.50
C SER A 13 -9.57 24.49 -23.08
N LYS A 14 -10.70 23.76 -22.96
CA LYS A 14 -11.23 23.30 -21.70
C LYS A 14 -10.19 22.36 -21.11
N ALA A 15 -9.32 22.90 -20.24
CA ALA A 15 -8.28 22.13 -19.58
C ALA A 15 -8.94 20.90 -18.96
N ALA A 16 -8.52 19.72 -19.41
CA ALA A 16 -8.95 18.46 -18.79
C ALA A 16 -8.67 18.53 -17.28
N PRO A 17 -9.57 18.05 -16.43
CA PRO A 17 -9.33 18.05 -14.99
C PRO A 17 -7.98 17.38 -14.70
N PRO A 18 -7.15 17.96 -13.81
CA PRO A 18 -5.83 17.41 -13.54
C PRO A 18 -5.98 15.94 -13.15
N ALA A 19 -5.22 15.07 -13.83
CA ALA A 19 -5.23 13.65 -13.51
C ALA A 19 -5.01 13.48 -12.01
N LEU A 20 -5.75 12.56 -11.37
CA LEU A 20 -5.69 12.31 -9.93
C LEU A 20 -4.25 12.19 -9.41
N ALA A 21 -3.38 11.58 -10.23
CA ALA A 21 -1.95 11.45 -9.99
C ALA A 21 -1.18 12.78 -9.86
N ALA A 22 -1.70 13.88 -10.39
CA ALA A 22 -1.10 15.20 -10.28
C ALA A 22 -1.49 15.94 -8.99
N SER A 23 -2.49 15.45 -8.26
CA SER A 23 -2.91 16.03 -7.00
C SER A 23 -1.82 15.89 -5.94
N SER A 24 -1.48 17.01 -5.27
CA SER A 24 -0.53 17.02 -4.14
C SER A 24 -0.97 16.08 -3.01
N LYS A 25 -2.26 16.02 -2.72
CA LYS A 25 -2.83 15.13 -1.71
C LYS A 25 -2.66 13.65 -2.08
N PHE A 26 -2.91 13.29 -3.34
CA PHE A 26 -2.71 11.92 -3.80
C PHE A 26 -1.24 11.50 -3.72
N LYS A 27 -0.31 12.41 -4.08
CA LYS A 27 1.13 12.14 -3.92
C LYS A 27 1.50 11.88 -2.47
N THR A 28 0.96 12.68 -1.54
CA THR A 28 1.18 12.47 -0.09
C THR A 28 0.65 11.11 0.36
N PHE A 29 -0.58 10.75 -0.06
CA PHE A 29 -1.15 9.43 0.20
C PHE A 29 -0.23 8.33 -0.32
N ALA A 30 0.10 8.36 -1.62
CA ALA A 30 0.90 7.32 -2.26
C ALA A 30 2.29 7.18 -1.63
N THR A 31 2.95 8.30 -1.30
CA THR A 31 4.25 8.28 -0.63
C THR A 31 4.15 7.66 0.75
N THR A 32 3.17 8.08 1.56
CA THR A 32 2.98 7.53 2.92
C THR A 32 2.60 6.06 2.86
N PHE A 33 1.70 5.67 1.98
CA PHE A 33 1.31 4.28 1.78
C PHE A 33 2.49 3.39 1.39
N SER A 34 3.33 3.85 0.45
CA SER A 34 4.50 3.11 -0.02
C SER A 34 5.59 2.94 1.06
N ILE A 35 5.70 3.89 1.97
CA ILE A 35 6.63 3.81 3.11
C ILE A 35 6.02 2.91 4.20
N ALA A 36 4.77 3.15 4.56
CA ALA A 36 4.10 2.44 5.65
C ALA A 36 3.86 0.96 5.33
N GLY A 37 3.50 0.63 4.08
CA GLY A 37 3.17 -0.73 3.66
C GLY A 37 4.24 -1.75 4.05
N PRO A 38 5.48 -1.65 3.56
CA PRO A 38 6.55 -2.59 3.90
C PRO A 38 6.85 -2.65 5.40
N VAL A 39 6.85 -1.50 6.09
CA VAL A 39 7.11 -1.44 7.53
C VAL A 39 6.01 -2.15 8.30
N VAL A 40 4.75 -1.82 8.01
CA VAL A 40 3.60 -2.45 8.68
C VAL A 40 3.55 -3.95 8.38
N TYR A 41 3.86 -4.37 7.16
CA TYR A 41 3.93 -5.79 6.82
C TYR A 41 4.95 -6.54 7.68
N CYS A 42 6.17 -6.01 7.79
CA CYS A 42 7.20 -6.61 8.64
C CYS A 42 6.78 -6.67 10.11
N VAL A 43 6.12 -5.61 10.61
CA VAL A 43 5.63 -5.56 11.99
C VAL A 43 4.51 -6.58 12.22
N THR A 44 3.51 -6.64 11.33
CA THR A 44 2.38 -7.59 11.45
C THR A 44 2.85 -9.04 11.37
N GLN A 45 3.84 -9.32 10.51
CA GLN A 45 4.45 -10.64 10.40
C GLN A 45 5.26 -10.98 11.66
N TYR A 46 6.09 -10.06 12.14
CA TYR A 46 6.94 -10.28 13.32
C TYR A 46 6.14 -10.55 14.59
N PHE A 47 5.08 -9.76 14.83
CA PHE A 47 4.21 -9.92 15.99
C PHE A 47 3.08 -10.93 15.77
N ASN A 48 2.99 -11.51 14.58
CA ASN A 48 1.95 -12.44 14.19
C ASN A 48 0.54 -11.89 14.42
N TRP A 49 0.26 -10.70 13.86
CA TRP A 49 -1.01 -9.98 13.95
C TRP A 49 -1.82 -10.03 12.63
N PRO A 50 -2.32 -11.21 12.23
CA PRO A 50 -3.20 -11.29 11.08
C PRO A 50 -4.58 -10.73 11.43
N LEU A 51 -5.25 -10.08 10.48
CA LEU A 51 -6.65 -9.69 10.66
C LEU A 51 -7.55 -10.92 10.73
N PHE A 52 -7.21 -11.96 10.00
CA PHE A 52 -7.87 -13.25 10.00
C PHE A 52 -6.89 -14.37 9.66
N THR A 53 -7.26 -15.58 10.05
CA THR A 53 -6.58 -16.82 9.69
C THR A 53 -7.48 -17.62 8.76
N TYR A 54 -6.95 -18.12 7.65
CA TYR A 54 -7.67 -19.00 6.74
C TYR A 54 -7.17 -20.43 6.84
N HIS A 55 -8.10 -21.38 6.97
CA HIS A 55 -7.84 -22.82 7.04
C HIS A 55 -8.32 -23.48 5.74
N PRO A 56 -7.43 -23.71 4.75
CA PRO A 56 -7.83 -24.14 3.42
C PRO A 56 -8.47 -25.54 3.38
N ALA A 57 -8.03 -26.47 4.24
CA ALA A 57 -8.56 -27.80 4.28
C ALA A 57 -10.05 -27.89 4.70
N THR A 58 -10.50 -26.94 5.52
CA THR A 58 -11.89 -26.86 6.00
C THR A 58 -12.67 -25.70 5.41
N GLY A 59 -12.01 -24.82 4.63
CA GLY A 59 -12.61 -23.58 4.12
C GLY A 59 -12.97 -22.56 5.21
N ARG A 60 -12.49 -22.75 6.43
CA ARG A 60 -12.84 -21.94 7.60
C ARG A 60 -12.00 -20.66 7.65
N LEU A 61 -12.65 -19.54 7.93
CA LEU A 61 -12.01 -18.25 8.15
C LEU A 61 -12.33 -17.77 9.57
N VAL A 62 -11.29 -17.43 10.32
CA VAL A 62 -11.40 -17.00 11.73
C VAL A 62 -10.74 -15.65 11.90
N TRP A 63 -11.39 -14.74 12.60
CA TRP A 63 -10.82 -13.42 12.91
C TRP A 63 -9.64 -13.53 13.88
N GLY A 64 -8.57 -12.82 13.53
CA GLY A 64 -7.34 -12.83 14.30
C GLY A 64 -6.49 -14.09 14.05
N TYR A 65 -5.56 -14.33 14.96
CA TYR A 65 -4.68 -15.50 14.93
C TYR A 65 -5.37 -16.74 15.52
N GLU A 66 -5.36 -17.82 14.77
CA GLU A 66 -5.73 -19.15 15.28
C GLU A 66 -4.73 -20.18 14.77
N ALA A 67 -4.21 -21.00 15.70
CA ALA A 67 -3.36 -22.13 15.33
C ALA A 67 -4.19 -23.21 14.62
N ALA A 68 -3.55 -23.95 13.70
CA ALA A 68 -4.18 -25.09 13.05
C ALA A 68 -4.52 -26.16 14.09
N ARG A 69 -5.73 -26.72 14.01
CA ARG A 69 -6.15 -27.84 14.85
C ARG A 69 -5.59 -29.16 14.32
N PRO A 70 -5.43 -30.18 15.17
CA PRO A 70 -5.01 -31.50 14.73
C PRO A 70 -5.92 -32.00 13.60
N GLY A 71 -5.33 -32.34 12.44
CA GLY A 71 -6.05 -32.82 11.26
C GLY A 71 -6.56 -31.76 10.29
N GLU A 72 -6.46 -30.45 10.60
CA GLU A 72 -6.86 -29.36 9.69
C GLU A 72 -5.81 -29.00 8.64
N GLY A 73 -4.59 -29.55 8.75
CA GLY A 73 -3.48 -29.12 7.88
C GLY A 73 -2.97 -27.70 8.18
N PRO A 74 -2.10 -27.13 7.33
CA PRO A 74 -1.50 -25.82 7.57
C PRO A 74 -2.53 -24.70 7.45
N ASN A 75 -2.46 -23.72 8.36
CA ASN A 75 -3.21 -22.48 8.27
C ASN A 75 -2.49 -21.46 7.39
N MET A 76 -3.25 -20.56 6.77
CA MET A 76 -2.73 -19.47 5.94
C MET A 76 -2.90 -18.13 6.64
N LEU A 77 -1.83 -17.66 7.26
CA LEU A 77 -1.78 -16.39 8.00
C LEU A 77 -1.45 -15.19 7.10
N TRP A 78 -0.70 -15.43 6.03
CA TRP A 78 -0.16 -14.37 5.19
C TRP A 78 -1.25 -13.52 4.50
N TYR A 79 -2.41 -14.07 4.19
CA TYR A 79 -3.55 -13.29 3.71
C TYR A 79 -4.01 -12.27 4.76
N GLY A 80 -4.10 -12.71 6.02
CA GLY A 80 -4.44 -11.84 7.14
C GLY A 80 -3.42 -10.73 7.36
N TRP A 81 -2.12 -11.02 7.25
CA TRP A 81 -1.06 -10.00 7.35
C TRP A 81 -1.11 -8.98 6.23
N ILE A 82 -1.34 -9.42 4.98
CA ILE A 82 -1.49 -8.52 3.84
C ILE A 82 -2.69 -7.58 4.04
N VAL A 83 -3.84 -8.11 4.41
CA VAL A 83 -5.04 -7.29 4.61
C VAL A 83 -4.86 -6.30 5.77
N THR A 84 -4.30 -6.75 6.90
CA THR A 84 -3.94 -5.86 8.02
C THR A 84 -3.04 -4.73 7.54
N THR A 85 -2.00 -5.07 6.79
CA THR A 85 -1.04 -4.11 6.24
C THR A 85 -1.71 -3.08 5.34
N LEU A 86 -2.54 -3.54 4.39
CA LEU A 86 -3.24 -2.65 3.46
C LEU A 86 -4.17 -1.69 4.18
N LEU A 87 -4.92 -2.17 5.18
CA LEU A 87 -5.82 -1.33 5.95
C LEU A 87 -5.08 -0.27 6.77
N ILE A 88 -4.01 -0.66 7.48
CA ILE A 88 -3.22 0.27 8.29
C ILE A 88 -2.48 1.27 7.39
N ALA A 89 -1.84 0.80 6.33
CA ALA A 89 -1.12 1.68 5.40
C ALA A 89 -2.08 2.67 4.69
N ALA A 90 -3.29 2.21 4.32
CA ALA A 90 -4.31 3.08 3.74
C ALA A 90 -4.80 4.11 4.76
N ALA A 91 -5.06 3.72 6.01
CA ALA A 91 -5.45 4.63 7.07
C ALA A 91 -4.38 5.71 7.33
N LEU A 92 -3.10 5.31 7.39
CA LEU A 92 -1.97 6.23 7.54
C LEU A 92 -1.84 7.17 6.33
N GLY A 93 -2.02 6.65 5.11
CA GLY A 93 -2.03 7.44 3.88
C GLY A 93 -3.15 8.48 3.86
N LEU A 94 -4.37 8.08 4.22
CA LEU A 94 -5.52 8.97 4.31
C LEU A 94 -5.32 10.05 5.39
N THR A 95 -4.79 9.69 6.55
CA THR A 95 -4.47 10.64 7.61
C THR A 95 -3.40 11.64 7.16
N ALA A 96 -2.40 11.15 6.42
CA ALA A 96 -1.34 11.99 5.88
C ALA A 96 -1.85 13.03 4.85
N MET A 97 -2.96 12.74 4.15
CA MET A 97 -3.60 13.74 3.26
C MET A 97 -4.15 14.97 4.00
N MET A 98 -4.37 14.86 5.31
CA MET A 98 -4.81 15.97 6.16
C MET A 98 -3.64 16.85 6.60
N LEU A 99 -2.40 16.40 6.44
CA LEU A 99 -1.21 17.17 6.79
C LEU A 99 -1.04 18.38 5.86
N PRO A 100 -0.55 19.52 6.40
CA PRO A 100 -0.26 20.69 5.59
C PRO A 100 0.88 20.36 4.59
N GLU A 101 0.79 20.92 3.39
CA GLU A 101 1.74 20.68 2.29
C GLU A 101 3.21 20.94 2.66
N ARG A 102 3.45 21.83 3.63
CA ARG A 102 4.81 22.14 4.11
C ARG A 102 5.52 20.92 4.69
N ILE A 103 4.76 20.02 5.35
CA ILE A 103 5.29 18.79 5.95
C ILE A 103 5.44 17.72 4.86
N SER A 104 4.42 17.57 4.03
CA SER A 104 4.42 16.59 2.94
C SER A 104 5.61 16.77 1.97
N LYS A 105 5.97 18.01 1.64
CA LYS A 105 7.10 18.32 0.76
C LYS A 105 8.48 18.00 1.38
N LYS A 106 8.57 17.81 2.70
CA LYS A 106 9.81 17.45 3.38
C LYS A 106 10.10 15.95 3.38
N ILE A 107 9.13 15.11 3.01
CA ILE A 107 9.31 13.66 2.97
C ILE A 107 10.18 13.31 1.75
N PRO A 108 11.40 12.78 1.96
CA PRO A 108 12.27 12.42 0.84
C PRO A 108 11.64 11.31 0.00
N LEU A 109 11.53 11.52 -1.30
CA LEU A 109 10.99 10.51 -2.22
C LEU A 109 11.81 9.21 -2.21
N ALA A 110 13.09 9.30 -1.85
CA ALA A 110 13.95 8.14 -1.71
C ALA A 110 13.42 7.09 -0.72
N LEU A 111 12.69 7.51 0.32
CA LEU A 111 12.10 6.59 1.30
C LEU A 111 11.09 5.62 0.69
N VAL A 112 10.42 6.02 -0.39
CA VAL A 112 9.48 5.15 -1.14
C VAL A 112 10.17 3.90 -1.67
N TRP A 113 11.47 3.99 -1.98
CA TRP A 113 12.28 2.87 -2.48
C TRP A 113 13.06 2.16 -1.39
N ILE A 114 13.56 2.90 -0.41
CA ILE A 114 14.41 2.35 0.66
C ILE A 114 13.64 1.33 1.49
N PHE A 115 12.42 1.64 1.94
CA PHE A 115 11.65 0.73 2.78
C PHE A 115 11.25 -0.59 2.09
N PRO A 116 10.74 -0.61 0.85
CA PRO A 116 10.51 -1.86 0.13
C PRO A 116 11.79 -2.67 -0.10
N ILE A 117 12.91 -2.02 -0.44
CA ILE A 117 14.20 -2.70 -0.66
C ILE A 117 14.68 -3.36 0.64
N LEU A 118 14.50 -2.74 1.80
CA LEU A 118 14.87 -3.33 3.09
C LEU A 118 13.90 -4.43 3.53
N ALA A 119 12.62 -4.32 3.16
CA ALA A 119 11.62 -5.34 3.49
C ALA A 119 11.85 -6.66 2.74
N ILE A 120 12.34 -6.61 1.49
CA ILE A 120 12.57 -7.82 0.67
C ILE A 120 13.51 -8.81 1.36
N PRO A 121 14.74 -8.45 1.78
CA PRO A 121 15.63 -9.38 2.48
C PRO A 121 15.03 -9.90 3.80
N TYR A 122 14.28 -9.07 4.53
CA TYR A 122 13.60 -9.51 5.73
C TYR A 122 12.56 -10.60 5.43
N VAL A 123 11.73 -10.40 4.40
CA VAL A 123 10.72 -11.40 3.99
C VAL A 123 11.40 -12.70 3.53
N ILE A 124 12.46 -12.60 2.72
CA ILE A 124 13.24 -13.78 2.28
C ILE A 124 13.80 -14.53 3.49
N TYR A 125 14.40 -13.81 4.44
CA TYR A 125 14.93 -14.42 5.66
C TYR A 125 13.84 -15.10 6.49
N SER A 126 12.68 -14.47 6.64
CA SER A 126 11.56 -15.05 7.40
C SER A 126 10.95 -16.30 6.75
N LEU A 127 11.08 -16.46 5.43
CA LEU A 127 10.63 -17.63 4.69
C LEU A 127 11.68 -18.75 4.61
N MET A 128 12.93 -18.47 4.98
CA MET A 128 14.03 -19.44 4.90
C MET A 128 13.74 -20.79 5.59
N PRO A 129 13.11 -20.84 6.80
CA PRO A 129 12.79 -22.09 7.45
C PRO A 129 11.89 -23.02 6.62
N TRP A 130 11.04 -22.45 5.75
CA TRP A 130 10.13 -23.21 4.89
C TRP A 130 10.84 -23.87 3.70
N TRP A 131 12.03 -23.34 3.32
CA TRP A 131 12.81 -23.85 2.18
C TRP A 131 13.95 -24.76 2.58
N THR A 132 14.41 -24.68 3.83
CA THR A 132 15.56 -25.43 4.34
C THR A 132 15.17 -26.72 5.06
N HIS A 133 13.88 -26.91 5.36
CA HIS A 133 13.38 -28.15 5.95
C HIS A 133 12.47 -28.86 4.93
N PRO A 134 12.95 -29.92 4.26
CA PRO A 134 12.14 -30.75 3.38
C PRO A 134 11.08 -31.56 4.15
#